data_687b037d1cb10880f0d11a9a82316007
#
_entry.id   687b037d1cb10880f0d11a9a82316007
#
_cell.length_a   1.000
_cell.length_b   1.000
_cell.length_c   1.000
_cell.angle_alpha   90.00
_cell.angle_beta   90.00
_cell.angle_gamma   90.00
#
_symmetry.space_group_name_H-M   'P 1'
#
loop_
_entity.id
_entity.type
_entity.pdbx_description
1 polymer ?
#
loop_
_entity_poly.entity_id
_entity_poly.type
_entity_poly.pdbx_seq_one_letter_code
_entity_poly.pdbx_strand_id
1 'polypeptide(L)'
;MGIPGQARNDGKIVIFVLMETPLVSIVIVCMNRLDNLYPCLEGVRAHTSVPYETFVVAYRFSPENLAAAQADFPWVSWIVSDEVRGFSENNNLALRQARGRYCFVLNDDTEIREDVIGALVKDFGHLPPDAAIVSPRLLNADGTLQLCGRPPYPARHYVLHHWHLYKEPLDDTVGKTPLFGEVFQTSNITGAAFLIRTDVFRELGWFDEQYFFTPEDIALSTLVCKKGYGVYVDRAVSLTHKWRTTATRISPAIRPAAVRGSLLYFSGGSALKYFLLALPVWLAEFAKRTKAACKLRRDPSEQNRIAWETFRNITQNIFTRQTPKAIFQKYFLK
;
A
#
# COMPACT_ATOMS: atom_id res chain seq x y z
N MET A 1 -68.77 -4.22 38.49
CA MET A 1 -68.26 -3.57 37.21
C MET A 1 -66.94 -2.99 37.52
N GLY A 2 -65.89 -3.68 37.09
CA GLY A 2 -64.50 -3.28 37.33
C GLY A 2 -63.96 -2.47 36.14
N ILE A 3 -63.21 -1.39 36.42
CA ILE A 3 -62.56 -0.55 35.48
C ILE A 3 -61.17 -1.16 35.19
N PRO A 4 -60.75 -1.35 33.93
CA PRO A 4 -59.45 -1.90 33.64
C PRO A 4 -58.36 -0.85 33.86
N GLY A 5 -57.26 -1.26 34.48
CA GLY A 5 -56.09 -0.43 34.74
C GLY A 5 -55.38 0.01 33.48
N GLN A 6 -54.98 1.28 33.45
CA GLN A 6 -54.07 1.84 32.48
C GLN A 6 -52.66 1.27 32.70
N ALA A 7 -52.13 0.53 31.72
CA ALA A 7 -50.72 0.21 31.64
C ALA A 7 -49.97 1.48 31.23
N ARG A 8 -49.06 1.98 32.07
CA ARG A 8 -48.06 3.00 31.72
C ARG A 8 -47.07 2.39 30.76
N ASN A 9 -47.08 2.90 29.55
CA ASN A 9 -46.10 2.58 28.52
C ASN A 9 -44.91 3.54 28.70
N ASP A 10 -43.85 3.09 29.36
CA ASP A 10 -42.59 3.83 29.46
C ASP A 10 -41.95 3.86 28.08
N GLY A 11 -42.30 4.89 27.31
CA GLY A 11 -41.81 5.13 25.98
C GLY A 11 -40.30 5.40 26.00
N LYS A 12 -39.48 4.36 26.02
CA LYS A 12 -38.08 4.46 25.59
C LYS A 12 -38.08 4.72 24.08
N ILE A 13 -37.85 5.97 23.70
CA ILE A 13 -37.53 6.32 22.34
C ILE A 13 -36.15 5.68 22.08
N VAL A 14 -36.12 4.53 21.46
CA VAL A 14 -34.91 3.96 20.90
C VAL A 14 -34.62 4.78 19.63
N ILE A 15 -33.78 5.79 19.76
CA ILE A 15 -33.23 6.49 18.60
C ILE A 15 -32.33 5.47 17.90
N PHE A 16 -32.87 4.80 16.89
CA PHE A 16 -32.03 4.14 15.88
C PHE A 16 -31.31 5.27 15.13
N VAL A 17 -30.10 5.57 15.54
CA VAL A 17 -29.16 6.29 14.70
C VAL A 17 -28.93 5.36 13.51
N LEU A 18 -29.60 5.65 12.40
CA LEU A 18 -29.28 5.05 11.12
C LEU A 18 -27.83 5.44 10.85
N MET A 19 -26.89 4.55 11.19
CA MET A 19 -25.51 4.73 10.80
C MET A 19 -25.52 4.73 9.28
N GLU A 20 -25.32 5.89 8.67
CA GLU A 20 -25.19 6.00 7.22
C GLU A 20 -24.14 4.99 6.78
N THR A 21 -24.49 4.19 5.78
CA THR A 21 -23.54 3.23 5.21
C THR A 21 -22.36 4.03 4.67
N PRO A 22 -21.12 3.76 5.10
CA PRO A 22 -19.98 4.52 4.63
C PRO A 22 -19.85 4.38 3.12
N LEU A 23 -19.53 5.49 2.45
CA LEU A 23 -19.24 5.45 1.02
C LEU A 23 -17.83 4.93 0.76
N VAL A 24 -16.89 5.26 1.66
CA VAL A 24 -15.49 4.88 1.57
C VAL A 24 -15.03 4.18 2.84
N SER A 25 -14.35 3.04 2.71
CA SER A 25 -13.58 2.41 3.77
C SER A 25 -12.12 2.77 3.59
N ILE A 26 -11.57 3.58 4.48
CA ILE A 26 -10.17 3.98 4.49
C ILE A 26 -9.37 2.93 5.28
N VAL A 27 -8.32 2.39 4.67
CA VAL A 27 -7.49 1.33 5.26
C VAL A 27 -6.05 1.80 5.35
N ILE A 28 -5.53 1.83 6.57
CA ILE A 28 -4.17 2.25 6.89
C ILE A 28 -3.46 1.14 7.66
N VAL A 29 -2.23 0.81 7.28
CA VAL A 29 -1.35 -0.10 8.04
C VAL A 29 -0.22 0.73 8.63
N CYS A 30 -0.08 0.73 9.95
CA CYS A 30 0.98 1.44 10.63
C CYS A 30 1.84 0.49 11.47
N MET A 31 3.17 0.58 11.31
CA MET A 31 4.13 -0.24 12.07
C MET A 31 4.69 0.56 13.25
N ASN A 32 3.86 0.77 14.28
CA ASN A 32 4.23 1.44 15.55
C ASN A 32 4.89 2.83 15.38
N ARG A 33 4.44 3.62 14.38
CA ARG A 33 4.99 4.94 14.03
C ARG A 33 3.93 6.02 14.20
N LEU A 34 3.74 6.50 15.44
CA LEU A 34 2.76 7.56 15.74
C LEU A 34 3.10 8.88 15.06
N ASP A 35 4.37 9.18 14.87
CA ASP A 35 4.88 10.35 14.15
C ASP A 35 4.45 10.41 12.67
N ASN A 36 4.20 9.26 12.06
CA ASN A 36 3.60 9.15 10.73
C ASN A 36 2.07 9.14 10.81
N LEU A 37 1.52 8.29 11.67
CA LEU A 37 0.09 7.99 11.73
C LEU A 37 -0.75 9.19 12.12
N TYR A 38 -0.31 10.00 13.10
CA TYR A 38 -1.09 11.12 13.60
C TYR A 38 -1.37 12.18 12.53
N PRO A 39 -0.37 12.72 11.81
CA PRO A 39 -0.63 13.65 10.73
C PRO A 39 -1.49 13.04 9.60
N CYS A 40 -1.36 11.73 9.33
CA CYS A 40 -2.18 11.03 8.35
C CYS A 40 -3.66 11.02 8.77
N LEU A 41 -3.96 10.60 10.01
CA LEU A 41 -5.33 10.55 10.53
C LEU A 41 -5.96 11.94 10.68
N GLU A 42 -5.19 12.94 11.12
CA GLU A 42 -5.64 14.33 11.18
C GLU A 42 -6.02 14.86 9.79
N GLY A 43 -5.18 14.57 8.78
CA GLY A 43 -5.47 14.92 7.39
C GLY A 43 -6.73 14.24 6.87
N VAL A 44 -6.92 12.96 7.12
CA VAL A 44 -8.16 12.22 6.79
C VAL A 44 -9.37 12.90 7.42
N ARG A 45 -9.32 13.18 8.71
CA ARG A 45 -10.44 13.79 9.45
C ARG A 45 -10.77 15.19 8.97
N ALA A 46 -9.73 16.01 8.68
CA ALA A 46 -9.91 17.41 8.31
C ALA A 46 -10.40 17.61 6.87
N HIS A 47 -10.04 16.70 5.96
CA HIS A 47 -10.18 16.94 4.53
C HIS A 47 -11.04 15.91 3.78
N THR A 48 -11.72 14.98 4.47
CA THR A 48 -12.62 14.03 3.78
C THR A 48 -14.06 14.49 3.86
N SER A 49 -14.67 14.85 2.74
CA SER A 49 -16.03 15.40 2.65
C SER A 49 -17.15 14.36 2.51
N VAL A 50 -16.81 13.11 2.16
CA VAL A 50 -17.77 12.03 1.92
C VAL A 50 -17.94 11.15 3.17
N PRO A 51 -19.08 10.45 3.35
CA PRO A 51 -19.24 9.50 4.46
C PRO A 51 -18.19 8.39 4.40
N TYR A 52 -17.44 8.17 5.47
CA TYR A 52 -16.38 7.19 5.53
C TYR A 52 -16.30 6.44 6.85
N GLU A 53 -15.66 5.30 6.84
CA GLU A 53 -15.13 4.59 7.99
C GLU A 53 -13.61 4.45 7.84
N THR A 54 -12.88 4.36 8.95
CA THR A 54 -11.43 4.22 8.94
C THR A 54 -11.01 3.02 9.76
N PHE A 55 -10.19 2.17 9.16
CA PHE A 55 -9.51 1.07 9.81
C PHE A 55 -8.02 1.36 9.89
N VAL A 56 -7.44 1.18 11.08
CA VAL A 56 -6.00 1.17 11.26
C VAL A 56 -5.56 -0.21 11.73
N VAL A 57 -4.72 -0.86 10.94
CA VAL A 57 -4.04 -2.07 11.37
C VAL A 57 -2.80 -1.66 12.16
N ALA A 58 -2.90 -1.78 13.49
CA ALA A 58 -1.84 -1.49 14.44
C ALA A 58 -0.83 -2.66 14.43
N TYR A 59 0.09 -2.61 13.45
CA TYR A 59 1.05 -3.67 13.22
C TYR A 59 2.22 -3.55 14.20
N ARG A 60 2.33 -4.54 15.13
CA ARG A 60 3.38 -4.62 16.15
C ARG A 60 3.50 -3.35 17.01
N PHE A 61 2.37 -2.78 17.38
CA PHE A 61 2.33 -1.64 18.29
C PHE A 61 2.77 -2.05 19.69
N SER A 62 3.43 -1.13 20.39
CA SER A 62 3.56 -1.28 21.83
C SER A 62 2.22 -1.04 22.51
N PRO A 63 1.96 -1.64 23.69
CA PRO A 63 0.70 -1.41 24.42
C PRO A 63 0.45 0.08 24.71
N GLU A 64 1.52 0.86 25.02
CA GLU A 64 1.46 2.27 25.32
C GLU A 64 1.03 3.08 24.10
N ASN A 65 1.68 2.84 22.93
CA ASN A 65 1.35 3.52 21.68
C ASN A 65 -0.06 3.15 21.19
N LEU A 66 -0.48 1.90 21.37
CA LEU A 66 -1.82 1.48 21.01
C LEU A 66 -2.88 2.20 21.86
N ALA A 67 -2.68 2.22 23.18
CA ALA A 67 -3.61 2.89 24.11
C ALA A 67 -3.69 4.40 23.83
N ALA A 68 -2.57 5.06 23.60
CA ALA A 68 -2.53 6.48 23.25
C ALA A 68 -3.29 6.75 21.94
N ALA A 69 -2.98 6.02 20.88
CA ALA A 69 -3.62 6.21 19.58
C ALA A 69 -5.13 5.93 19.62
N GLN A 70 -5.58 4.92 20.38
CA GLN A 70 -7.01 4.64 20.57
C GLN A 70 -7.74 5.75 21.33
N ALA A 71 -7.07 6.36 22.32
CA ALA A 71 -7.64 7.48 23.08
C ALA A 71 -7.75 8.75 22.22
N ASP A 72 -6.73 9.06 21.41
CA ASP A 72 -6.67 10.25 20.58
C ASP A 72 -7.58 10.16 19.33
N PHE A 73 -7.78 8.94 18.80
CA PHE A 73 -8.61 8.69 17.61
C PHE A 73 -9.73 7.67 17.87
N PRO A 74 -10.73 7.97 18.73
CA PRO A 74 -11.81 7.04 19.11
C PRO A 74 -12.77 6.72 17.95
N TRP A 75 -12.71 7.48 16.86
CA TRP A 75 -13.51 7.25 15.64
C TRP A 75 -12.89 6.22 14.68
N VAL A 76 -11.68 5.74 14.96
CA VAL A 76 -10.97 4.73 14.17
C VAL A 76 -11.30 3.33 14.67
N SER A 77 -11.51 2.41 13.74
CA SER A 77 -11.59 0.97 14.01
C SER A 77 -10.19 0.36 14.01
N TRP A 78 -9.71 -0.03 15.18
CA TRP A 78 -8.35 -0.57 15.37
C TRP A 78 -8.32 -2.08 15.25
N ILE A 79 -7.37 -2.58 14.44
CA ILE A 79 -7.11 -4.02 14.26
C ILE A 79 -5.68 -4.30 14.72
N VAL A 80 -5.52 -5.04 15.82
CA VAL A 80 -4.19 -5.40 16.34
C VAL A 80 -3.61 -6.52 15.50
N SER A 81 -2.34 -6.38 15.10
CA SER A 81 -1.61 -7.34 14.28
C SER A 81 -0.20 -7.55 14.82
N ASP A 82 0.00 -8.56 15.66
CA ASP A 82 1.28 -8.85 16.33
C ASP A 82 2.13 -9.86 15.56
N GLU A 83 1.51 -10.70 14.75
CA GLU A 83 2.21 -11.67 13.93
C GLU A 83 2.98 -10.99 12.79
N VAL A 84 4.07 -11.63 12.35
CA VAL A 84 4.82 -11.15 11.19
C VAL A 84 3.96 -11.30 9.92
N ARG A 85 3.53 -10.17 9.38
CA ARG A 85 2.74 -10.06 8.15
C ARG A 85 3.36 -9.04 7.21
N GLY A 86 3.14 -9.25 5.91
CA GLY A 86 3.51 -8.31 4.87
C GLY A 86 2.47 -7.19 4.69
N PHE A 87 2.72 -6.35 3.71
CA PHE A 87 1.80 -5.26 3.35
C PHE A 87 0.42 -5.80 2.93
N SER A 88 0.39 -6.78 2.01
CA SER A 88 -0.84 -7.41 1.53
C SER A 88 -1.63 -8.07 2.66
N GLU A 89 -0.98 -8.89 3.49
CA GLU A 89 -1.64 -9.60 4.59
C GLU A 89 -2.24 -8.62 5.61
N ASN A 90 -1.51 -7.55 6.00
CA ASN A 90 -2.01 -6.57 6.95
C ASN A 90 -3.17 -5.76 6.38
N ASN A 91 -3.07 -5.25 5.14
CA ASN A 91 -4.18 -4.53 4.51
C ASN A 91 -5.43 -5.42 4.40
N ASN A 92 -5.28 -6.68 4.05
CA ASN A 92 -6.40 -7.61 3.91
C ASN A 92 -7.16 -7.87 5.23
N LEU A 93 -6.53 -7.71 6.41
CA LEU A 93 -7.22 -7.79 7.70
C LEU A 93 -8.33 -6.75 7.80
N ALA A 94 -8.10 -5.53 7.33
CA ALA A 94 -9.06 -4.45 7.33
C ALA A 94 -10.00 -4.50 6.11
N LEU A 95 -9.46 -4.74 4.92
CA LEU A 95 -10.21 -4.78 3.66
C LEU A 95 -11.38 -5.78 3.70
N ARG A 96 -11.20 -6.95 4.35
CA ARG A 96 -12.26 -7.95 4.51
C ARG A 96 -13.41 -7.48 5.41
N GLN A 97 -13.22 -6.42 6.20
CA GLN A 97 -14.23 -5.80 7.05
C GLN A 97 -14.86 -4.54 6.41
N ALA A 98 -14.33 -4.10 5.27
CA ALA A 98 -14.78 -2.91 4.56
C ALA A 98 -16.25 -3.01 4.12
N ARG A 99 -17.04 -1.97 4.44
CA ARG A 99 -18.47 -1.84 4.11
C ARG A 99 -18.73 -0.76 3.07
N GLY A 100 -17.75 0.13 2.84
CA GLY A 100 -17.84 1.19 1.85
C GLY A 100 -17.98 0.66 0.43
N ARG A 101 -18.64 1.43 -0.43
CA ARG A 101 -18.69 1.17 -1.88
C ARG A 101 -17.29 1.17 -2.49
N TYR A 102 -16.38 1.96 -1.91
CA TYR A 102 -14.98 2.07 -2.29
C TYR A 102 -14.08 1.76 -1.11
N CYS A 103 -12.91 1.19 -1.39
CA CYS A 103 -11.81 1.08 -0.44
C CYS A 103 -10.74 2.12 -0.82
N PHE A 104 -10.29 2.92 0.14
CA PHE A 104 -9.14 3.81 -0.02
C PHE A 104 -7.97 3.22 0.76
N VAL A 105 -7.00 2.64 0.05
CA VAL A 105 -5.76 2.15 0.66
C VAL A 105 -4.81 3.33 0.81
N LEU A 106 -4.27 3.53 2.01
CA LEU A 106 -3.46 4.69 2.35
C LEU A 106 -2.28 4.28 3.24
N ASN A 107 -1.08 4.69 2.88
CA ASN A 107 0.09 4.51 3.74
C ASN A 107 0.05 5.48 4.93
N ASP A 108 0.57 5.05 6.09
CA ASP A 108 0.61 5.84 7.32
C ASP A 108 1.56 7.06 7.24
N ASP A 109 2.51 7.07 6.31
CA ASP A 109 3.44 8.17 6.07
C ASP A 109 2.97 9.15 4.97
N THR A 110 1.65 9.31 4.84
CA THR A 110 1.01 10.27 3.93
C THR A 110 0.40 11.44 4.70
N GLU A 111 0.29 12.59 4.02
CA GLU A 111 -0.41 13.78 4.51
C GLU A 111 -1.41 14.27 3.46
N ILE A 112 -2.67 14.36 3.85
CA ILE A 112 -3.78 14.90 3.04
C ILE A 112 -4.02 16.34 3.47
N ARG A 113 -4.04 17.27 2.51
CA ARG A 113 -4.23 18.72 2.75
C ARG A 113 -5.36 19.33 1.94
N GLU A 114 -6.05 18.52 1.16
CA GLU A 114 -7.21 18.87 0.34
C GLU A 114 -8.18 17.67 0.28
N ASP A 115 -9.39 17.85 -0.22
CA ASP A 115 -10.38 16.75 -0.30
C ASP A 115 -10.06 15.75 -1.42
N VAL A 116 -8.94 15.03 -1.26
CA VAL A 116 -8.48 14.02 -2.21
C VAL A 116 -9.51 12.90 -2.36
N ILE A 117 -10.03 12.38 -1.23
CA ILE A 117 -10.91 11.21 -1.24
C ILE A 117 -12.24 11.55 -1.90
N GLY A 118 -12.84 12.70 -1.57
CA GLY A 118 -14.08 13.17 -2.18
C GLY A 118 -13.93 13.43 -3.68
N ALA A 119 -12.80 14.00 -4.12
CA ALA A 119 -12.50 14.20 -5.53
C ALA A 119 -12.41 12.87 -6.30
N LEU A 120 -11.65 11.88 -5.80
CA LEU A 120 -11.55 10.58 -6.43
C LEU A 120 -12.88 9.82 -6.48
N VAL A 121 -13.73 9.97 -5.46
CA VAL A 121 -15.11 9.44 -5.48
C VAL A 121 -15.93 10.10 -6.58
N LYS A 122 -15.82 11.41 -6.73
CA LYS A 122 -16.50 12.18 -7.79
C LYS A 122 -16.07 11.73 -9.18
N ASP A 123 -14.78 11.41 -9.36
CA ASP A 123 -14.27 10.91 -10.65
C ASP A 123 -14.99 9.65 -11.11
N PHE A 124 -15.31 8.71 -10.20
CA PHE A 124 -16.08 7.52 -10.55
C PHE A 124 -17.45 7.81 -11.14
N GLY A 125 -18.02 9.00 -10.92
CA GLY A 125 -19.24 9.45 -11.58
C GLY A 125 -19.09 9.79 -13.05
N HIS A 126 -17.86 10.02 -13.52
CA HIS A 126 -17.52 10.43 -14.89
C HIS A 126 -16.67 9.38 -15.62
N LEU A 127 -16.06 8.46 -14.88
CA LEU A 127 -15.26 7.36 -15.43
C LEU A 127 -16.14 6.32 -16.12
N PRO A 128 -15.58 5.57 -17.11
CA PRO A 128 -16.27 4.46 -17.72
C PRO A 128 -16.76 3.42 -16.68
N PRO A 129 -17.85 2.66 -16.98
CA PRO A 129 -18.42 1.68 -16.03
C PRO A 129 -17.44 0.58 -15.60
N ASP A 130 -16.44 0.29 -16.41
CA ASP A 130 -15.37 -0.68 -16.16
C ASP A 130 -14.22 -0.10 -15.32
N ALA A 131 -14.26 1.19 -14.94
CA ALA A 131 -13.26 1.77 -14.06
C ALA A 131 -13.25 1.06 -12.70
N ALA A 132 -12.09 0.64 -12.25
CA ALA A 132 -11.92 -0.02 -10.96
C ALA A 132 -11.04 0.76 -9.99
N ILE A 133 -9.97 1.39 -10.46
CA ILE A 133 -8.99 2.09 -9.64
C ILE A 133 -8.81 3.52 -10.15
N VAL A 134 -8.74 4.48 -9.20
CA VAL A 134 -8.22 5.83 -9.44
C VAL A 134 -7.28 6.20 -8.31
N SER A 135 -6.11 6.78 -8.64
CA SER A 135 -5.13 7.25 -7.66
C SER A 135 -4.89 8.75 -7.80
N PRO A 136 -4.54 9.46 -6.71
CA PRO A 136 -4.14 10.85 -6.79
C PRO A 136 -2.69 10.96 -7.25
N ARG A 137 -2.25 12.19 -7.53
CA ARG A 137 -0.83 12.53 -7.64
C ARG A 137 -0.13 12.37 -6.28
N LEU A 138 1.06 11.80 -6.30
CA LEU A 138 1.91 11.67 -5.11
C LEU A 138 3.06 12.67 -5.17
N LEU A 139 3.28 13.38 -4.06
CA LEU A 139 4.36 14.35 -3.89
C LEU A 139 5.31 13.90 -2.77
N ASN A 140 6.58 14.18 -2.93
CA ASN A 140 7.57 14.08 -1.86
C ASN A 140 7.32 15.17 -0.80
N ALA A 141 7.95 15.05 0.36
CA ALA A 141 7.86 16.06 1.43
C ALA A 141 8.36 17.46 0.99
N ASP A 142 9.25 17.52 -0.01
CA ASP A 142 9.76 18.76 -0.61
C ASP A 142 8.88 19.31 -1.75
N GLY A 143 7.73 18.68 -2.01
CA GLY A 143 6.79 19.06 -3.07
C GLY A 143 7.16 18.54 -4.47
N THR A 144 8.28 17.83 -4.63
CA THR A 144 8.63 17.23 -5.92
C THR A 144 7.75 16.01 -6.22
N LEU A 145 7.57 15.73 -7.53
CA LEU A 145 6.70 14.65 -7.98
C LEU A 145 7.27 13.27 -7.62
N GLN A 146 6.41 12.40 -7.09
CA GLN A 146 6.61 10.96 -7.06
C GLN A 146 5.94 10.30 -8.28
N LEU A 147 5.85 8.96 -8.31
CA LEU A 147 5.21 8.22 -9.39
C LEU A 147 3.71 8.60 -9.48
N CYS A 148 3.30 9.12 -10.63
CA CYS A 148 1.92 9.53 -10.92
C CYS A 148 1.41 8.74 -12.13
N GLY A 149 0.70 7.64 -11.85
CA GLY A 149 0.45 6.62 -12.85
C GLY A 149 1.75 5.92 -13.27
N ARG A 150 1.66 4.67 -13.69
CA ARG A 150 2.84 3.89 -14.05
C ARG A 150 2.58 3.12 -15.35
N PRO A 151 3.58 3.08 -16.27
CA PRO A 151 3.47 2.29 -17.48
C PRO A 151 3.41 0.79 -17.17
N PRO A 152 3.09 -0.08 -18.15
CA PRO A 152 3.28 -1.50 -18.00
C PRO A 152 4.71 -1.82 -17.55
N TYR A 153 4.85 -2.67 -16.53
CA TYR A 153 6.15 -3.00 -15.96
C TYR A 153 6.52 -4.48 -16.21
N PRO A 154 7.03 -4.82 -17.41
CA PRO A 154 7.39 -6.19 -17.76
C PRO A 154 8.68 -6.63 -17.07
N ALA A 155 8.90 -7.93 -16.98
CA ALA A 155 10.08 -8.55 -16.36
C ALA A 155 11.42 -7.99 -16.84
N ARG A 156 11.51 -7.60 -18.12
CA ARG A 156 12.73 -6.97 -18.69
C ARG A 156 13.07 -5.64 -18.00
N HIS A 157 12.05 -4.81 -17.69
CA HIS A 157 12.26 -3.54 -16.99
C HIS A 157 12.73 -3.78 -15.56
N TYR A 158 12.19 -4.79 -14.89
CA TYR A 158 12.64 -5.21 -13.57
C TYR A 158 14.13 -5.60 -13.59
N VAL A 159 14.57 -6.45 -14.53
CA VAL A 159 15.98 -6.84 -14.66
C VAL A 159 16.85 -5.62 -14.96
N LEU A 160 16.49 -4.80 -15.94
CA LEU A 160 17.25 -3.60 -16.33
C LEU A 160 17.35 -2.57 -15.19
N HIS A 161 16.30 -2.45 -14.36
CA HIS A 161 16.33 -1.59 -13.17
C HIS A 161 17.43 -2.01 -12.17
N HIS A 162 17.65 -3.31 -11.97
CA HIS A 162 18.74 -3.81 -11.11
C HIS A 162 20.13 -3.42 -11.63
N TRP A 163 20.27 -3.26 -12.95
CA TRP A 163 21.50 -2.81 -13.61
C TRP A 163 21.59 -1.29 -13.77
N HIS A 164 20.62 -0.51 -13.29
CA HIS A 164 20.48 0.94 -13.52
C HIS A 164 20.40 1.33 -15.01
N LEU A 165 19.95 0.40 -15.88
CA LEU A 165 19.75 0.60 -17.32
C LEU A 165 18.30 0.97 -17.67
N TYR A 166 17.39 0.97 -16.70
CA TYR A 166 16.03 1.42 -16.84
C TYR A 166 15.65 2.31 -15.65
N LYS A 167 15.10 3.47 -15.97
CA LYS A 167 14.46 4.38 -15.00
C LYS A 167 13.00 4.52 -15.37
N GLU A 168 12.10 4.18 -14.46
CA GLU A 168 10.69 4.35 -14.66
C GLU A 168 10.35 5.86 -14.73
N PRO A 169 9.49 6.29 -15.68
CA PRO A 169 9.03 7.67 -15.71
C PRO A 169 8.23 7.98 -14.45
N LEU A 170 8.43 9.16 -13.89
CA LEU A 170 7.69 9.62 -12.70
C LEU A 170 6.23 9.92 -13.01
N ASP A 171 5.92 10.27 -14.26
CA ASP A 171 4.57 10.56 -14.72
C ASP A 171 4.33 9.86 -16.07
N ASP A 172 3.53 8.80 -16.06
CA ASP A 172 3.14 8.05 -17.25
C ASP A 172 2.09 8.78 -18.10
N THR A 173 1.58 9.91 -17.63
CA THR A 173 0.53 10.67 -18.32
C THR A 173 1.08 11.78 -19.21
N VAL A 174 2.38 12.06 -19.16
CA VAL A 174 3.01 13.08 -20.01
C VAL A 174 2.82 12.75 -21.48
N GLY A 175 2.24 13.72 -22.23
CA GLY A 175 1.94 13.57 -23.66
C GLY A 175 0.69 12.76 -23.97
N LYS A 176 -0.04 12.25 -22.97
CA LYS A 176 -1.34 11.61 -23.15
C LYS A 176 -2.48 12.66 -23.11
N THR A 177 -3.60 12.32 -23.74
CA THR A 177 -4.83 13.12 -23.65
C THR A 177 -5.59 12.68 -22.39
N PRO A 178 -6.05 13.63 -21.54
CA PRO A 178 -6.92 13.27 -20.42
C PRO A 178 -8.25 12.74 -20.91
N LEU A 179 -8.88 11.87 -20.13
CA LEU A 179 -10.23 11.39 -20.40
C LEU A 179 -11.25 12.51 -20.15
N PHE A 180 -11.09 13.22 -19.02
CA PHE A 180 -11.76 14.46 -18.66
C PHE A 180 -10.92 15.19 -17.60
N GLY A 181 -11.03 16.52 -17.48
CA GLY A 181 -10.25 17.30 -16.52
C GLY A 181 -8.77 16.96 -16.55
N GLU A 182 -8.23 16.48 -15.44
CA GLU A 182 -6.84 15.99 -15.30
C GLU A 182 -6.81 14.48 -15.01
N VAL A 183 -7.84 13.73 -15.42
CA VAL A 183 -7.94 12.28 -15.22
C VAL A 183 -7.44 11.54 -16.47
N PHE A 184 -6.48 10.63 -16.25
CA PHE A 184 -5.80 9.88 -17.31
C PHE A 184 -5.88 8.37 -17.06
N GLN A 185 -5.99 7.61 -18.13
CA GLN A 185 -5.83 6.15 -18.04
C GLN A 185 -4.35 5.80 -17.88
N THR A 186 -4.08 4.85 -17.01
CA THR A 186 -2.73 4.30 -16.76
C THR A 186 -2.76 2.79 -16.70
N SER A 187 -1.59 2.13 -16.57
CA SER A 187 -1.51 0.67 -16.46
C SER A 187 -1.32 0.20 -15.02
N ASN A 188 -0.65 0.99 -14.19
CA ASN A 188 -0.37 0.65 -12.81
C ASN A 188 -0.49 1.90 -11.93
N ILE A 189 -0.78 1.67 -10.63
CA ILE A 189 -0.70 2.70 -9.59
C ILE A 189 0.46 2.42 -8.63
N THR A 190 0.73 3.36 -7.75
CA THR A 190 1.61 3.16 -6.59
C THR A 190 0.76 2.82 -5.38
N GLY A 191 1.14 1.79 -4.63
CA GLY A 191 0.39 1.28 -3.49
C GLY A 191 0.29 2.23 -2.29
N ALA A 192 0.85 3.46 -2.37
CA ALA A 192 0.83 4.43 -1.27
C ALA A 192 -0.53 5.08 -1.03
N ALA A 193 -1.31 5.34 -2.10
CA ALA A 193 -2.66 5.88 -2.01
C ALA A 193 -3.45 5.61 -3.30
N PHE A 194 -4.60 4.95 -3.18
CA PHE A 194 -5.53 4.73 -4.30
C PHE A 194 -6.93 4.37 -3.81
N LEU A 195 -7.93 4.78 -4.58
CA LEU A 195 -9.33 4.42 -4.40
C LEU A 195 -9.67 3.28 -5.37
N ILE A 196 -10.30 2.22 -4.87
CA ILE A 196 -10.74 1.06 -5.66
C ILE A 196 -12.17 0.70 -5.33
N ARG A 197 -12.93 0.27 -6.32
CA ARG A 197 -14.26 -0.31 -6.11
C ARG A 197 -14.17 -1.56 -5.24
N THR A 198 -14.93 -1.59 -4.14
CA THR A 198 -14.90 -2.70 -3.17
C THR A 198 -15.40 -4.00 -3.76
N ASP A 199 -16.42 -3.95 -4.63
CA ASP A 199 -16.96 -5.13 -5.33
C ASP A 199 -15.91 -5.78 -6.23
N VAL A 200 -15.19 -4.98 -7.01
CA VAL A 200 -14.09 -5.46 -7.87
C VAL A 200 -12.94 -6.00 -7.02
N PHE A 201 -12.53 -5.28 -5.97
CA PHE A 201 -11.43 -5.72 -5.12
C PHE A 201 -11.73 -7.07 -4.43
N ARG A 202 -12.97 -7.25 -4.01
CA ARG A 202 -13.46 -8.51 -3.43
C ARG A 202 -13.51 -9.63 -4.47
N GLU A 203 -13.99 -9.36 -5.68
CA GLU A 203 -13.99 -10.31 -6.82
C GLU A 203 -12.57 -10.81 -7.12
N LEU A 204 -11.58 -9.91 -7.05
CA LEU A 204 -10.17 -10.23 -7.30
C LEU A 204 -9.50 -10.96 -6.14
N GLY A 205 -10.16 -11.12 -4.98
CA GLY A 205 -9.64 -11.79 -3.79
C GLY A 205 -8.75 -10.91 -2.91
N TRP A 206 -8.88 -9.58 -3.03
CA TRP A 206 -8.08 -8.57 -2.34
C TRP A 206 -6.63 -8.54 -2.82
N PHE A 207 -5.68 -8.09 -2.00
CA PHE A 207 -4.27 -8.23 -2.33
C PHE A 207 -3.82 -9.68 -2.30
N ASP A 208 -2.93 -10.05 -3.22
CA ASP A 208 -2.31 -11.38 -3.23
C ASP A 208 -1.25 -11.46 -2.11
N GLU A 209 -1.53 -12.27 -1.10
CA GLU A 209 -0.69 -12.42 0.10
C GLU A 209 0.63 -13.17 -0.13
N GLN A 210 0.83 -13.77 -1.32
CA GLN A 210 2.12 -14.36 -1.66
C GLN A 210 3.23 -13.31 -1.80
N TYR A 211 2.87 -12.04 -2.08
CA TYR A 211 3.80 -10.91 -2.16
C TYR A 211 3.88 -10.21 -0.81
N PHE A 212 5.00 -10.38 -0.13
CA PHE A 212 5.15 -9.89 1.23
C PHE A 212 5.25 -8.36 1.31
N PHE A 213 6.04 -7.72 0.42
CA PHE A 213 6.17 -6.26 0.35
C PHE A 213 6.09 -5.70 -1.08
N THR A 214 6.51 -6.42 -2.09
CA THR A 214 6.44 -6.05 -3.51
C THR A 214 6.35 -7.32 -4.34
N PRO A 215 5.73 -7.29 -5.52
CA PRO A 215 5.14 -6.15 -6.25
C PRO A 215 3.59 -6.15 -6.17
N GLU A 216 3.00 -6.05 -5.00
CA GLU A 216 1.56 -6.17 -4.78
C GLU A 216 0.74 -5.14 -5.58
N ASP A 217 1.24 -3.90 -5.71
CA ASP A 217 0.59 -2.84 -6.47
C ASP A 217 0.59 -3.11 -7.98
N ILE A 218 1.73 -3.55 -8.51
CA ILE A 218 1.85 -3.97 -9.92
C ILE A 218 1.00 -5.22 -10.18
N ALA A 219 1.00 -6.18 -9.23
CA ALA A 219 0.23 -7.40 -9.35
C ALA A 219 -1.27 -7.12 -9.37
N LEU A 220 -1.77 -6.28 -8.45
CA LEU A 220 -3.15 -5.83 -8.39
C LEU A 220 -3.55 -5.10 -9.68
N SER A 221 -2.80 -4.07 -10.07
CA SER A 221 -3.12 -3.27 -11.27
C SER A 221 -3.12 -4.14 -12.53
N THR A 222 -2.13 -5.04 -12.67
CA THR A 222 -2.07 -5.98 -13.79
C THR A 222 -3.26 -6.94 -13.80
N LEU A 223 -3.71 -7.42 -12.63
CA LEU A 223 -4.86 -8.32 -12.53
C LEU A 223 -6.16 -7.58 -12.88
N VAL A 224 -6.32 -6.34 -12.38
CA VAL A 224 -7.44 -5.45 -12.73
C VAL A 224 -7.54 -5.29 -14.25
N CYS A 225 -6.45 -4.88 -14.91
CA CYS A 225 -6.42 -4.73 -16.37
C CYS A 225 -6.69 -6.03 -17.12
N LYS A 226 -6.16 -7.18 -16.66
CA LYS A 226 -6.42 -8.50 -17.27
C LYS A 226 -7.88 -8.94 -17.17
N LYS A 227 -8.59 -8.48 -16.18
CA LYS A 227 -10.03 -8.75 -15.99
C LYS A 227 -10.92 -7.77 -16.77
N GLY A 228 -10.35 -6.85 -17.54
CA GLY A 228 -11.06 -5.89 -18.38
C GLY A 228 -11.46 -4.62 -17.65
N TYR A 229 -10.93 -4.38 -16.44
CA TYR A 229 -11.18 -3.16 -15.69
C TYR A 229 -10.15 -2.07 -15.99
N GLY A 230 -10.56 -0.81 -15.84
CA GLY A 230 -9.72 0.37 -16.04
C GLY A 230 -9.00 0.83 -14.78
N VAL A 231 -7.78 1.36 -14.96
CA VAL A 231 -6.94 1.98 -13.94
C VAL A 231 -6.65 3.42 -14.36
N TYR A 232 -6.83 4.36 -13.43
CA TYR A 232 -6.75 5.79 -13.73
C TYR A 232 -5.91 6.54 -12.68
N VAL A 233 -5.49 7.73 -13.05
CA VAL A 233 -4.84 8.70 -12.15
C VAL A 233 -5.49 10.07 -12.37
N ASP A 234 -5.85 10.74 -11.27
CA ASP A 234 -6.24 12.15 -11.28
C ASP A 234 -5.04 13.01 -10.86
N ARG A 235 -4.60 13.89 -11.77
CA ARG A 235 -3.51 14.83 -11.54
C ARG A 235 -3.95 16.15 -10.92
N ALA A 236 -5.26 16.40 -10.84
CA ALA A 236 -5.80 17.63 -10.23
C ALA A 236 -5.64 17.61 -8.71
N VAL A 237 -5.69 16.44 -8.09
CA VAL A 237 -5.57 16.28 -6.64
C VAL A 237 -4.30 15.56 -6.24
N SER A 238 -3.74 15.95 -5.10
CA SER A 238 -2.45 15.41 -4.64
C SER A 238 -2.42 15.18 -3.15
N LEU A 239 -1.56 14.27 -2.72
CA LEU A 239 -1.18 14.13 -1.32
C LEU A 239 0.35 13.97 -1.19
N THR A 240 0.87 14.34 -0.03
CA THR A 240 2.29 14.15 0.27
C THR A 240 2.50 12.75 0.82
N HIS A 241 3.49 12.02 0.26
CA HIS A 241 3.94 10.73 0.75
C HIS A 241 5.42 10.85 1.15
N LYS A 242 5.71 10.77 2.45
CA LYS A 242 7.05 11.06 2.99
C LYS A 242 8.11 10.03 2.61
N TRP A 243 7.69 8.90 2.15
CA TRP A 243 8.42 7.77 1.63
C TRP A 243 9.65 7.30 2.44
N ARG A 244 9.75 6.02 2.71
CA ARG A 244 10.88 5.35 3.37
C ARG A 244 11.17 5.72 4.82
N THR A 245 10.24 6.32 5.53
CA THR A 245 10.45 6.69 6.94
C THR A 245 10.74 5.47 7.84
N THR A 246 10.15 4.32 7.55
CA THR A 246 10.31 3.07 8.33
C THR A 246 11.28 2.09 7.68
N ALA A 247 11.36 2.03 6.34
CA ALA A 247 12.01 0.94 5.60
C ALA A 247 13.55 0.93 5.66
N THR A 248 14.22 2.06 5.96
CA THR A 248 15.68 2.16 5.82
C THR A 248 16.43 1.24 6.79
N ARG A 249 16.08 1.24 8.07
CA ARG A 249 16.75 0.41 9.09
C ARG A 249 16.52 -1.09 8.89
N ILE A 250 15.34 -1.48 8.42
CA ILE A 250 14.96 -2.88 8.21
C ILE A 250 15.15 -3.34 6.76
N SER A 251 15.84 -2.54 5.92
CA SER A 251 16.19 -2.90 4.54
C SER A 251 16.86 -4.28 4.41
N PRO A 252 17.76 -4.70 5.33
CA PRO A 252 18.35 -6.05 5.29
C PRO A 252 17.35 -7.20 5.38
N ALA A 253 16.14 -6.96 5.89
CA ALA A 253 15.05 -7.93 5.94
C ALA A 253 14.03 -7.73 4.80
N ILE A 254 13.63 -6.49 4.52
CA ILE A 254 12.61 -6.16 3.50
C ILE A 254 13.10 -6.49 2.09
N ARG A 255 14.26 -5.98 1.70
CA ARG A 255 14.69 -6.06 0.30
C ARG A 255 14.92 -7.48 -0.24
N PRO A 256 15.53 -8.43 0.50
CA PRO A 256 15.63 -9.81 0.02
C PRO A 256 14.26 -10.49 -0.15
N ALA A 257 13.30 -10.21 0.73
CA ALA A 257 11.92 -10.68 0.60
C ALA A 257 11.23 -10.08 -0.63
N ALA A 258 11.38 -8.76 -0.84
CA ALA A 258 10.83 -8.04 -1.98
C ALA A 258 11.40 -8.54 -3.32
N VAL A 259 12.71 -8.73 -3.42
CA VAL A 259 13.34 -9.28 -4.64
C VAL A 259 12.83 -10.70 -4.93
N ARG A 260 12.70 -11.54 -3.89
CA ARG A 260 12.15 -12.89 -4.06
C ARG A 260 10.71 -12.86 -4.54
N GLY A 261 9.86 -12.00 -3.95
CA GLY A 261 8.46 -11.81 -4.35
C GLY A 261 8.34 -11.36 -5.81
N SER A 262 9.11 -10.37 -6.21
CA SER A 262 9.12 -9.85 -7.59
C SER A 262 9.55 -10.92 -8.60
N LEU A 263 10.59 -11.71 -8.30
CA LEU A 263 11.02 -12.80 -9.18
C LEU A 263 9.96 -13.89 -9.31
N LEU A 264 9.24 -14.23 -8.22
CA LEU A 264 8.11 -15.16 -8.27
C LEU A 264 6.98 -14.62 -9.14
N TYR A 265 6.63 -13.35 -9.00
CA TYR A 265 5.61 -12.69 -9.82
C TYR A 265 5.96 -12.75 -11.31
N PHE A 266 7.14 -12.27 -11.70
CA PHE A 266 7.53 -12.18 -13.11
C PHE A 266 7.78 -13.55 -13.75
N SER A 267 8.11 -14.58 -12.97
CA SER A 267 8.27 -15.94 -13.48
C SER A 267 6.93 -16.66 -13.75
N GLY A 268 5.83 -16.19 -13.13
CA GLY A 268 4.51 -16.78 -13.27
C GLY A 268 4.48 -18.27 -12.91
N GLY A 269 5.25 -18.70 -11.93
CA GLY A 269 5.35 -20.10 -11.47
C GLY A 269 6.30 -21.00 -12.30
N SER A 270 6.88 -20.50 -13.40
CA SER A 270 7.82 -21.27 -14.22
C SER A 270 9.23 -21.26 -13.61
N ALA A 271 9.77 -22.42 -13.26
CA ALA A 271 11.13 -22.55 -12.71
C ALA A 271 12.21 -22.09 -13.70
N LEU A 272 12.04 -22.39 -14.99
CA LEU A 272 12.98 -21.95 -16.04
C LEU A 272 12.97 -20.41 -16.18
N LYS A 273 11.77 -19.80 -16.26
CA LYS A 273 11.66 -18.32 -16.30
C LYS A 273 12.23 -17.70 -15.04
N TYR A 274 11.98 -18.32 -13.88
CA TYR A 274 12.57 -17.85 -12.62
C TYR A 274 14.10 -17.81 -12.72
N PHE A 275 14.72 -18.90 -13.13
CA PHE A 275 16.18 -18.98 -13.25
C PHE A 275 16.72 -17.94 -14.24
N LEU A 276 16.10 -17.80 -15.42
CA LEU A 276 16.51 -16.84 -16.45
C LEU A 276 16.42 -15.37 -15.97
N LEU A 277 15.46 -15.05 -15.10
CA LEU A 277 15.32 -13.71 -14.50
C LEU A 277 16.24 -13.53 -13.29
N ALA A 278 16.34 -14.56 -12.45
CA ALA A 278 17.09 -14.51 -11.20
C ALA A 278 18.60 -14.38 -11.42
N LEU A 279 19.15 -15.02 -12.45
CA LEU A 279 20.59 -14.99 -12.71
C LEU A 279 21.11 -13.58 -12.99
N PRO A 280 20.56 -12.80 -13.95
CA PRO A 280 21.02 -11.43 -14.19
C PRO A 280 20.76 -10.50 -12.98
N VAL A 281 19.67 -10.68 -12.24
CA VAL A 281 19.42 -9.92 -11.01
C VAL A 281 20.48 -10.26 -9.95
N TRP A 282 20.80 -11.54 -9.77
CA TRP A 282 21.82 -11.98 -8.83
C TRP A 282 23.20 -11.38 -9.16
N LEU A 283 23.60 -11.36 -10.45
CA LEU A 283 24.86 -10.76 -10.91
C LEU A 283 24.91 -9.26 -10.57
N ALA A 284 23.82 -8.52 -10.83
CA ALA A 284 23.73 -7.10 -10.49
C ALA A 284 23.85 -6.87 -8.97
N GLU A 285 23.13 -7.65 -8.17
CA GLU A 285 23.15 -7.51 -6.70
C GLU A 285 24.48 -7.99 -6.09
N PHE A 286 25.14 -8.97 -6.70
CA PHE A 286 26.48 -9.40 -6.31
C PHE A 286 27.54 -8.29 -6.55
N ALA A 287 27.49 -7.62 -7.70
CA ALA A 287 28.35 -6.47 -7.97
C ALA A 287 28.13 -5.33 -6.94
N LYS A 288 26.87 -5.02 -6.60
CA LYS A 288 26.53 -4.04 -5.56
C LYS A 288 27.04 -4.48 -4.19
N ARG A 289 26.92 -5.78 -3.85
CA ARG A 289 27.44 -6.36 -2.59
C ARG A 289 28.96 -6.16 -2.48
N THR A 290 29.71 -6.46 -3.54
CA THR A 290 31.18 -6.28 -3.58
C THR A 290 31.55 -4.81 -3.37
N LYS A 291 30.87 -3.89 -4.07
CA LYS A 291 31.07 -2.45 -3.89
C LYS A 291 30.75 -1.99 -2.46
N ALA A 292 29.65 -2.49 -1.88
CA ALA A 292 29.27 -2.18 -0.49
C ALA A 292 30.28 -2.74 0.52
N ALA A 293 30.83 -3.93 0.31
CA ALA A 293 31.90 -4.48 1.14
C ALA A 293 33.18 -3.63 1.12
N CYS A 294 33.57 -3.12 -0.05
CA CYS A 294 34.70 -2.21 -0.16
C CYS A 294 34.44 -0.87 0.56
N LYS A 295 33.23 -0.32 0.46
CA LYS A 295 32.86 0.89 1.19
C LYS A 295 32.88 0.67 2.70
N LEU A 296 32.31 -0.44 3.19
CA LEU A 296 32.26 -0.77 4.62
C LEU A 296 33.68 -0.94 5.21
N ARG A 297 34.64 -1.48 4.44
CA ARG A 297 36.04 -1.57 4.89
C ARG A 297 36.72 -0.20 5.03
N ARG A 298 36.36 0.79 4.21
CA ARG A 298 36.92 2.14 4.23
C ARG A 298 36.23 3.04 5.25
N ASP A 299 34.92 2.86 5.42
CA ASP A 299 34.07 3.60 6.33
C ASP A 299 33.09 2.62 7.00
N PRO A 300 33.37 2.16 8.24
CA PRO A 300 32.54 1.21 8.98
C PRO A 300 31.30 1.83 9.61
N SER A 301 30.70 2.84 8.95
CA SER A 301 29.46 3.46 9.40
C SER A 301 28.27 2.49 9.38
N GLU A 302 27.26 2.75 10.20
CA GLU A 302 26.03 1.97 10.29
C GLU A 302 25.34 1.90 8.91
N GLN A 303 25.33 3.01 8.17
CA GLN A 303 24.73 3.07 6.84
C GLN A 303 25.41 2.12 5.85
N ASN A 304 26.75 2.05 5.84
CA ASN A 304 27.50 1.14 4.97
C ASN A 304 27.31 -0.32 5.40
N ARG A 305 27.16 -0.59 6.69
CA ARG A 305 26.85 -1.92 7.21
C ARG A 305 25.47 -2.37 6.77
N ILE A 306 24.42 -1.56 6.93
CA ILE A 306 23.07 -1.84 6.46
C ILE A 306 23.06 -2.12 4.96
N ALA A 307 23.75 -1.31 4.17
CA ALA A 307 23.84 -1.50 2.72
C ALA A 307 24.50 -2.84 2.35
N TRP A 308 25.63 -3.17 2.97
CA TRP A 308 26.31 -4.44 2.73
C TRP A 308 25.47 -5.65 3.15
N GLU A 309 24.87 -5.62 4.34
CA GLU A 309 23.97 -6.68 4.82
C GLU A 309 22.79 -6.89 3.87
N THR A 310 22.20 -5.80 3.39
CA THR A 310 21.08 -5.84 2.44
C THR A 310 21.47 -6.61 1.18
N PHE A 311 22.57 -6.23 0.52
CA PHE A 311 23.00 -6.91 -0.72
C PHE A 311 23.48 -8.34 -0.46
N ARG A 312 24.13 -8.59 0.68
CA ARG A 312 24.49 -9.95 1.09
C ARG A 312 23.25 -10.84 1.24
N ASN A 313 22.23 -10.35 1.93
CA ASN A 313 21.00 -11.08 2.17
C ASN A 313 20.21 -11.32 0.88
N ILE A 314 20.17 -10.34 -0.04
CA ILE A 314 19.58 -10.54 -1.37
C ILE A 314 20.29 -11.68 -2.10
N THR A 315 21.61 -11.60 -2.26
CA THR A 315 22.40 -12.59 -3.02
C THR A 315 22.32 -14.01 -2.44
N GLN A 316 22.16 -14.14 -1.11
CA GLN A 316 22.00 -15.42 -0.44
C GLN A 316 20.62 -16.06 -0.60
N ASN A 317 19.59 -15.26 -0.93
CA ASN A 317 18.21 -15.75 -0.93
C ASN A 317 17.54 -15.78 -2.31
N ILE A 318 18.16 -15.29 -3.37
CA ILE A 318 17.58 -15.31 -4.72
C ILE A 318 17.28 -16.75 -5.18
N PHE A 319 18.19 -17.69 -4.96
CA PHE A 319 18.02 -19.09 -5.39
C PHE A 319 17.50 -20.04 -4.28
N THR A 320 17.04 -19.49 -3.16
CA THR A 320 16.42 -20.30 -2.10
C THR A 320 15.00 -20.76 -2.48
N ARG A 321 14.54 -21.85 -1.82
CA ARG A 321 13.12 -22.26 -1.89
C ARG A 321 12.24 -21.58 -0.85
N GLN A 322 12.81 -20.73 0.02
CA GLN A 322 12.06 -20.03 1.06
C GLN A 322 11.06 -19.03 0.45
N THR A 323 9.92 -18.88 1.14
CA THR A 323 8.94 -17.86 0.79
C THR A 323 9.47 -16.46 1.14
N PRO A 324 8.94 -15.37 0.50
CA PRO A 324 9.29 -14.00 0.89
C PRO A 324 9.10 -13.74 2.39
N LYS A 325 8.02 -14.24 2.99
CA LYS A 325 7.75 -14.13 4.44
C LYS A 325 8.83 -14.80 5.29
N ALA A 326 9.21 -16.03 4.96
CA ALA A 326 10.26 -16.74 5.69
C ALA A 326 11.62 -16.04 5.58
N ILE A 327 11.94 -15.46 4.41
CA ILE A 327 13.17 -14.67 4.22
C ILE A 327 13.12 -13.42 5.12
N PHE A 328 12.00 -12.70 5.16
CA PHE A 328 11.86 -11.54 6.04
C PHE A 328 12.04 -11.92 7.51
N GLN A 329 11.31 -12.94 7.99
CA GLN A 329 11.39 -13.42 9.36
C GLN A 329 12.82 -13.76 9.79
N LYS A 330 13.59 -14.41 8.91
CA LYS A 330 14.99 -14.80 9.13
C LYS A 330 15.91 -13.63 9.51
N TYR A 331 15.63 -12.42 9.02
CA TYR A 331 16.47 -11.24 9.23
C TYR A 331 15.84 -10.18 10.13
N PHE A 332 14.53 -10.23 10.30
CA PHE A 332 13.79 -9.27 11.12
C PHE A 332 13.72 -9.67 12.60
N LEU A 333 13.65 -10.97 12.90
CA LEU A 333 13.54 -11.49 14.27
C LEU A 333 14.90 -11.75 14.92
N LYS A 334 15.99 -11.39 14.26
CA LYS A 334 17.36 -11.42 14.82
C LYS A 334 17.71 -10.10 15.50
#